data_4aabfb0e48c20cea40f90ccd3eb98a43
#
_entry.id   4aabfb0e48c20cea40f90ccd3eb98a43
#
_cell.length_a   1.000
_cell.length_b   1.000
_cell.length_c   1.000
_cell.angle_alpha   90.00
_cell.angle_beta   90.00
_cell.angle_gamma   90.00
#
_symmetry.space_group_name_H-M   'P 1'
#
loop_
_entity.id
_entity.type
_entity.pdbx_description
1 polymer ?
#
loop_
_entity_poly.entity_id
_entity_poly.type
_entity_poly.pdbx_seq_one_letter_code
_entity_poly.pdbx_strand_id
1 'polypeptide(L)'
;MAKSRQAVVNLVESWDGKKESNGSHKSIIDLYNDFFEKICAGKFPRGIRMRYDWAWCACTWSALAAALRYESIMPMEISCYYLIEAAKKMGCWQENDAYVPSPGDAILYDWQDNGISDNTGNPDHVGTVIEVHKESGYMVIEEGNYSNAVKKRTLSINGKFIRGFITPKYDDNTVAAPGLSKGKDIKTVAHEVIVGLWGSGENRKKLLTEYGYSYSEVQSMVNQIPVSYTHLRAHETKANIVC
;
A
#
# COMPACT_ATOMS: atom_id res chain seq x y z
N MET A 1 5.56 -15.50 -4.97
CA MET A 1 4.10 -15.33 -4.74
C MET A 1 3.56 -14.40 -5.79
N ALA A 2 2.33 -14.62 -6.26
CA ALA A 2 1.68 -13.70 -7.17
C ALA A 2 1.43 -12.34 -6.46
N LYS A 3 1.63 -11.24 -7.17
CA LYS A 3 1.48 -9.88 -6.66
C LYS A 3 0.09 -9.35 -7.01
N SER A 4 -0.74 -9.11 -5.99
CA SER A 4 -2.17 -8.81 -6.13
C SER A 4 -2.48 -7.35 -5.79
N ARG A 5 -3.34 -6.73 -6.59
CA ARG A 5 -3.98 -5.45 -6.29
C ARG A 5 -4.76 -5.51 -4.99
N GLN A 6 -5.54 -6.58 -4.79
CA GLN A 6 -6.37 -6.72 -3.60
C GLN A 6 -5.54 -6.77 -2.31
N ALA A 7 -4.33 -7.34 -2.35
CA ALA A 7 -3.44 -7.34 -1.19
C ALA A 7 -3.02 -5.91 -0.80
N VAL A 8 -2.76 -5.04 -1.79
CA VAL A 8 -2.44 -3.63 -1.55
C VAL A 8 -3.64 -2.90 -0.95
N VAL A 9 -4.82 -3.08 -1.52
CA VAL A 9 -6.08 -2.48 -1.02
C VAL A 9 -6.35 -2.94 0.42
N ASN A 10 -6.35 -4.24 0.67
CA ASN A 10 -6.62 -4.79 2.01
C ASN A 10 -5.62 -4.27 3.05
N LEU A 11 -4.35 -4.15 2.68
CA LEU A 11 -3.33 -3.68 3.60
C LEU A 11 -3.49 -2.20 3.93
N VAL A 12 -3.69 -1.34 2.93
CA VAL A 12 -3.85 0.10 3.19
C VAL A 12 -5.12 0.38 4.00
N GLU A 13 -6.23 -0.29 3.71
CA GLU A 13 -7.47 -0.18 4.49
C GLU A 13 -7.30 -0.65 5.94
N SER A 14 -6.42 -1.63 6.19
CA SER A 14 -6.12 -2.08 7.56
C SER A 14 -5.41 -1.01 8.40
N TRP A 15 -4.91 0.02 7.77
CA TRP A 15 -4.25 1.16 8.42
C TRP A 15 -5.18 2.34 8.67
N ASP A 16 -6.42 2.31 8.18
CA ASP A 16 -7.39 3.39 8.40
C ASP A 16 -7.47 3.79 9.87
N GLY A 17 -7.48 5.10 10.12
CA GLY A 17 -7.48 5.68 11.46
C GLY A 17 -6.12 5.70 12.19
N LYS A 18 -5.03 5.11 11.65
CA LYS A 18 -3.68 5.33 12.21
C LYS A 18 -3.32 6.81 12.08
N LYS A 19 -2.73 7.40 13.15
CA LYS A 19 -2.54 8.85 13.21
C LYS A 19 -1.35 9.27 14.08
N GLU A 20 -0.89 10.49 13.87
CA GLU A 20 0.22 11.07 14.61
C GLU A 20 -0.12 11.28 16.09
N SER A 21 -1.32 11.77 16.41
CA SER A 21 -1.71 12.17 17.76
C SER A 21 -1.60 11.07 18.82
N ASN A 22 -1.64 9.78 18.39
CA ASN A 22 -1.42 8.63 19.28
C ASN A 22 -0.17 7.82 18.91
N GLY A 23 0.62 8.29 17.95
CA GLY A 23 1.85 7.65 17.50
C GLY A 23 1.66 6.40 16.65
N SER A 24 0.42 6.00 16.30
CA SER A 24 0.16 4.74 15.56
C SER A 24 0.66 4.78 14.12
N HIS A 25 0.86 5.97 13.51
CA HIS A 25 1.48 6.14 12.19
C HIS A 25 2.92 5.61 12.13
N LYS A 26 3.64 5.59 13.27
CA LYS A 26 5.03 5.13 13.34
C LYS A 26 5.20 3.71 12.83
N SER A 27 4.22 2.84 13.07
CA SER A 27 4.26 1.46 12.57
C SER A 27 4.30 1.37 11.03
N ILE A 28 3.77 2.36 10.31
CA ILE A 28 3.85 2.43 8.85
C ILE A 28 5.26 2.85 8.43
N ILE A 29 5.81 3.86 9.10
CA ILE A 29 7.18 4.35 8.85
C ILE A 29 8.22 3.26 9.15
N ASP A 30 7.99 2.49 10.22
CA ASP A 30 8.86 1.38 10.59
C ASP A 30 8.90 0.28 9.52
N LEU A 31 7.77 -0.03 8.85
CA LEU A 31 7.75 -0.98 7.73
C LEU A 31 8.72 -0.58 6.62
N TYR A 32 8.73 0.70 6.23
CA TYR A 32 9.66 1.23 5.24
C TYR A 32 11.10 1.18 5.74
N ASN A 33 11.37 1.69 6.92
CA ASN A 33 12.72 1.77 7.47
C ASN A 33 13.32 0.37 7.68
N ASP A 34 12.57 -0.53 8.28
CA ASP A 34 13.00 -1.91 8.52
C ASP A 34 13.30 -2.67 7.24
N PHE A 35 12.52 -2.44 6.18
CA PHE A 35 12.80 -3.02 4.87
C PHE A 35 14.19 -2.62 4.39
N PHE A 36 14.49 -1.33 4.37
CA PHE A 36 15.79 -0.87 3.88
C PHE A 36 16.95 -1.23 4.83
N GLU A 37 16.74 -1.19 6.13
CA GLU A 37 17.77 -1.58 7.09
C GLU A 37 18.08 -3.08 7.04
N LYS A 38 17.04 -3.93 7.04
CA LYS A 38 17.20 -5.37 7.23
C LYS A 38 17.32 -6.15 5.91
N ILE A 39 16.68 -5.67 4.85
CA ILE A 39 16.64 -6.36 3.56
C ILE A 39 17.63 -5.73 2.57
N CYS A 40 17.71 -4.42 2.51
CA CYS A 40 18.60 -3.70 1.59
C CYS A 40 19.93 -3.26 2.26
N ALA A 41 20.28 -3.85 3.39
CA ALA A 41 21.54 -3.57 4.10
C ALA A 41 21.81 -2.06 4.32
N GLY A 42 20.78 -1.30 4.65
CA GLY A 42 20.85 0.14 4.91
C GLY A 42 20.90 1.02 3.65
N LYS A 43 20.69 0.46 2.47
CA LYS A 43 20.70 1.23 1.21
C LYS A 43 19.37 1.92 0.95
N PHE A 44 19.12 2.98 1.69
CA PHE A 44 17.92 3.80 1.51
C PHE A 44 17.95 4.57 0.19
N PRO A 45 16.79 4.81 -0.45
CA PRO A 45 16.69 5.73 -1.57
C PRO A 45 17.32 7.08 -1.19
N ARG A 46 18.21 7.59 -2.05
CA ARG A 46 18.99 8.82 -1.82
C ARG A 46 19.77 8.84 -0.48
N GLY A 47 19.98 7.69 0.17
CA GLY A 47 20.62 7.58 1.48
C GLY A 47 19.80 8.13 2.65
N ILE A 48 18.50 8.34 2.48
CA ILE A 48 17.66 9.04 3.45
C ILE A 48 16.71 8.06 4.17
N ARG A 49 16.93 7.91 5.48
CA ARG A 49 16.00 7.19 6.37
C ARG A 49 14.80 8.06 6.70
N MET A 50 13.59 7.50 6.68
CA MET A 50 12.37 8.23 7.03
C MET A 50 12.30 8.56 8.51
N ARG A 51 11.88 9.79 8.84
CA ARG A 51 11.66 10.26 10.22
C ARG A 51 10.17 10.31 10.54
N TYR A 52 9.84 10.19 11.82
CA TYR A 52 8.43 10.19 12.26
C TYR A 52 7.77 11.59 12.23
N ASP A 53 8.57 12.65 12.18
CA ASP A 53 8.14 14.05 12.15
C ASP A 53 8.08 14.67 10.76
N TRP A 54 8.29 13.86 9.72
CA TRP A 54 8.18 14.28 8.32
C TRP A 54 6.81 13.93 7.73
N ALA A 55 6.44 14.59 6.62
CA ALA A 55 5.28 14.20 5.83
C ALA A 55 5.45 12.75 5.32
N TRP A 56 4.49 11.88 5.63
CA TRP A 56 4.62 10.44 5.44
C TRP A 56 3.67 9.83 4.41
N CYS A 57 3.05 10.65 3.54
CA CYS A 57 2.18 10.16 2.47
C CYS A 57 2.92 9.22 1.50
N ALA A 58 4.07 9.64 0.94
CA ALA A 58 4.87 8.81 0.05
C ALA A 58 5.48 7.60 0.77
N CYS A 59 5.83 7.77 2.06
CA CYS A 59 6.27 6.66 2.89
C CYS A 59 5.16 5.61 3.07
N THR A 60 3.89 6.00 3.18
CA THR A 60 2.75 5.07 3.26
C THR A 60 2.69 4.16 2.05
N TRP A 61 2.76 4.72 0.83
CA TRP A 61 2.82 3.93 -0.40
C TRP A 61 4.03 2.97 -0.41
N SER A 62 5.21 3.47 -0.06
CA SER A 62 6.44 2.67 -0.03
C SER A 62 6.40 1.58 1.04
N ALA A 63 5.71 1.82 2.16
CA ALA A 63 5.50 0.83 3.22
C ALA A 63 4.59 -0.33 2.77
N LEU A 64 3.63 -0.07 1.86
CA LEU A 64 2.85 -1.15 1.23
C LEU A 64 3.76 -2.07 0.42
N ALA A 65 4.63 -1.50 -0.41
CA ALA A 65 5.60 -2.28 -1.19
C ALA A 65 6.54 -3.08 -0.28
N ALA A 66 7.04 -2.47 0.79
CA ALA A 66 7.91 -3.11 1.77
C ALA A 66 7.24 -4.30 2.45
N ALA A 67 6.02 -4.10 2.98
CA ALA A 67 5.29 -5.11 3.73
C ALA A 67 4.86 -6.30 2.86
N LEU A 68 4.46 -6.04 1.62
CA LEU A 68 4.02 -7.06 0.67
C LEU A 68 5.17 -7.68 -0.13
N ARG A 69 6.39 -7.16 -0.04
CA ARG A 69 7.54 -7.55 -0.83
C ARG A 69 7.29 -7.33 -2.34
N TYR A 70 6.70 -6.19 -2.65
CA TYR A 70 6.35 -5.78 -4.02
C TYR A 70 7.34 -4.77 -4.60
N GLU A 71 8.54 -4.65 -4.03
CA GLU A 71 9.62 -3.74 -4.45
C GLU A 71 10.00 -3.88 -5.93
N SER A 72 9.75 -5.03 -6.54
CA SER A 72 10.03 -5.25 -7.96
C SER A 72 8.97 -4.72 -8.92
N ILE A 73 7.80 -4.30 -8.42
CA ILE A 73 6.70 -3.73 -9.23
C ILE A 73 6.20 -2.40 -8.71
N MET A 74 6.44 -2.08 -7.45
CA MET A 74 6.01 -0.83 -6.81
C MET A 74 7.25 0.04 -6.51
N PRO A 75 7.32 1.27 -7.04
CA PRO A 75 8.40 2.18 -6.71
C PRO A 75 8.33 2.57 -5.24
N MET A 76 9.50 2.72 -4.61
CA MET A 76 9.64 3.04 -3.19
C MET A 76 10.44 4.32 -3.01
N GLU A 77 9.85 5.33 -2.40
CA GLU A 77 10.43 6.64 -2.11
C GLU A 77 9.64 7.35 -1.01
N ILE A 78 10.26 8.31 -0.34
CA ILE A 78 9.63 9.13 0.70
C ILE A 78 9.30 10.56 0.25
N SER A 79 9.53 10.86 -1.02
CA SER A 79 9.20 12.12 -1.68
C SER A 79 8.29 11.84 -2.87
N CYS A 80 7.18 12.55 -2.99
CA CYS A 80 6.26 12.39 -4.12
C CYS A 80 6.95 12.67 -5.46
N TYR A 81 7.84 13.66 -5.53
CA TYR A 81 8.62 13.95 -6.74
C TYR A 81 9.51 12.76 -7.16
N TYR A 82 10.33 12.27 -6.25
CA TYR A 82 11.22 11.15 -6.56
C TYR A 82 10.46 9.82 -6.71
N LEU A 83 9.27 9.71 -6.14
CA LEU A 83 8.38 8.56 -6.35
C LEU A 83 7.91 8.50 -7.81
N ILE A 84 7.56 9.66 -8.43
CA ILE A 84 7.27 9.76 -9.86
C ILE A 84 8.49 9.34 -10.69
N GLU A 85 9.68 9.85 -10.36
CA GLU A 85 10.89 9.51 -11.10
C GLU A 85 11.22 8.01 -11.01
N ALA A 86 11.01 7.40 -9.85
CA ALA A 86 11.14 5.96 -9.68
C ALA A 86 10.09 5.19 -10.50
N ALA A 87 8.82 5.66 -10.52
CA ALA A 87 7.75 5.06 -11.31
C ALA A 87 8.02 5.13 -12.83
N LYS A 88 8.55 6.26 -13.30
CA LYS A 88 9.00 6.42 -14.70
C LYS A 88 10.10 5.40 -15.05
N LYS A 89 11.11 5.26 -14.21
CA LYS A 89 12.18 4.26 -14.39
C LYS A 89 11.67 2.83 -14.42
N MET A 90 10.65 2.52 -13.63
CA MET A 90 10.00 1.20 -13.61
C MET A 90 8.98 0.99 -14.74
N GLY A 91 8.69 2.02 -15.54
CA GLY A 91 7.72 1.96 -16.64
C GLY A 91 6.29 1.73 -16.16
N CYS A 92 5.94 2.30 -14.99
CA CYS A 92 4.61 2.22 -14.40
C CYS A 92 4.01 3.60 -14.03
N TRP A 93 4.57 4.70 -14.57
CA TRP A 93 4.00 6.04 -14.44
C TRP A 93 3.00 6.32 -15.56
N GLN A 94 1.82 6.79 -15.21
CA GLN A 94 0.76 7.23 -16.12
C GLN A 94 0.54 8.75 -15.96
N GLU A 95 0.96 9.49 -16.96
CA GLU A 95 0.94 10.99 -16.96
C GLU A 95 -0.47 11.56 -17.19
N ASN A 96 -1.42 10.78 -17.68
CA ASN A 96 -2.74 11.25 -18.08
C ASN A 96 -3.68 11.31 -16.88
N ASP A 97 -4.18 12.50 -16.52
CA ASP A 97 -5.17 12.70 -15.46
C ASP A 97 -6.56 12.14 -15.79
N ALA A 98 -6.90 12.03 -17.10
CA ALA A 98 -8.10 11.34 -17.56
C ALA A 98 -8.02 9.80 -17.51
N TYR A 99 -6.89 9.26 -17.07
CA TYR A 99 -6.76 7.83 -16.86
C TYR A 99 -7.77 7.33 -15.81
N VAL A 100 -8.45 6.25 -16.11
CA VAL A 100 -9.34 5.58 -15.15
C VAL A 100 -8.54 4.52 -14.38
N PRO A 101 -8.19 4.78 -13.12
CA PRO A 101 -7.36 3.85 -12.37
C PRO A 101 -8.09 2.57 -12.01
N SER A 102 -7.34 1.63 -11.47
CA SER A 102 -7.86 0.41 -10.86
C SER A 102 -7.49 0.38 -9.37
N PRO A 103 -8.27 -0.28 -8.52
CA PRO A 103 -7.88 -0.49 -7.12
C PRO A 103 -6.46 -1.05 -7.03
N GLY A 104 -5.64 -0.52 -6.11
CA GLY A 104 -4.23 -0.84 -5.99
C GLY A 104 -3.27 0.05 -6.79
N ASP A 105 -3.77 0.95 -7.66
CA ASP A 105 -2.95 2.00 -8.24
C ASP A 105 -2.71 3.12 -7.21
N ALA A 106 -1.60 3.89 -7.35
CA ALA A 106 -1.47 5.13 -6.62
C ALA A 106 -1.97 6.31 -7.46
N ILE A 107 -2.54 7.31 -6.80
CA ILE A 107 -2.83 8.62 -7.36
C ILE A 107 -1.90 9.65 -6.72
N LEU A 108 -1.31 10.52 -7.53
CA LEU A 108 -0.55 11.66 -7.06
C LEU A 108 -1.30 12.95 -7.35
N TYR A 109 -1.11 13.92 -6.47
CA TYR A 109 -1.81 15.21 -6.51
C TYR A 109 -0.85 16.36 -6.73
N ASP A 110 -1.35 17.38 -7.43
CA ASP A 110 -0.79 18.74 -7.51
C ASP A 110 -1.87 19.71 -7.04
N TRP A 111 -1.70 20.29 -5.86
CA TRP A 111 -2.70 21.24 -5.31
C TRP A 111 -2.71 22.60 -6.01
N GLN A 112 -1.71 22.88 -6.85
CA GLN A 112 -1.62 24.10 -7.66
C GLN A 112 -2.29 23.95 -9.03
N ASP A 113 -2.70 22.73 -9.40
CA ASP A 113 -3.44 22.47 -10.64
C ASP A 113 -4.71 23.34 -10.72
N ASN A 114 -4.84 24.09 -11.80
CA ASN A 114 -5.97 24.98 -12.07
C ASN A 114 -7.17 24.26 -12.69
N GLY A 115 -7.08 22.95 -12.92
CA GLY A 115 -8.10 22.11 -13.54
C GLY A 115 -8.07 22.15 -15.08
N ILE A 116 -7.03 22.71 -15.68
CA ILE A 116 -6.71 22.55 -17.09
C ILE A 116 -5.67 21.44 -17.15
N SER A 117 -6.02 20.37 -17.84
CA SER A 117 -5.17 19.19 -17.99
C SER A 117 -3.81 19.55 -18.56
N ASP A 118 -2.80 19.60 -17.73
CA ASP A 118 -1.42 19.83 -18.14
C ASP A 118 -0.48 18.69 -17.75
N ASN A 119 -0.89 17.81 -16.82
CA ASN A 119 -0.12 16.67 -16.32
C ASN A 119 1.31 17.04 -15.91
N THR A 120 1.54 18.28 -15.53
CA THR A 120 2.81 18.85 -15.12
C THR A 120 2.72 19.38 -13.69
N GLY A 121 3.79 19.92 -13.17
CA GLY A 121 3.82 20.46 -11.82
C GLY A 121 4.46 19.55 -10.80
N ASN A 122 4.58 20.06 -9.60
CA ASN A 122 5.22 19.37 -8.49
C ASN A 122 4.18 18.57 -7.69
N PRO A 123 4.38 17.27 -7.49
CA PRO A 123 3.43 16.48 -6.71
C PRO A 123 3.52 16.82 -5.24
N ASP A 124 2.39 17.11 -4.62
CA ASP A 124 2.28 17.47 -3.20
C ASP A 124 1.92 16.30 -2.31
N HIS A 125 1.19 15.31 -2.85
CA HIS A 125 0.60 14.24 -2.06
C HIS A 125 0.43 12.97 -2.87
N VAL A 126 0.21 11.83 -2.19
CA VAL A 126 -0.06 10.54 -2.81
C VAL A 126 -1.04 9.75 -1.95
N GLY A 127 -1.93 9.02 -2.62
CA GLY A 127 -2.84 8.06 -2.01
C GLY A 127 -2.91 6.75 -2.80
N THR A 128 -3.55 5.76 -2.24
CA THR A 128 -3.82 4.46 -2.87
C THR A 128 -5.28 4.37 -3.26
N VAL A 129 -5.57 4.14 -4.53
CA VAL A 129 -6.94 3.92 -5.01
C VAL A 129 -7.45 2.59 -4.44
N ILE A 130 -8.59 2.62 -3.75
CA ILE A 130 -9.19 1.43 -3.14
C ILE A 130 -10.49 1.01 -3.82
N GLU A 131 -11.26 1.96 -4.37
CA GLU A 131 -12.48 1.69 -5.12
C GLU A 131 -12.57 2.58 -6.35
N VAL A 132 -13.19 2.08 -7.42
CA VAL A 132 -13.45 2.84 -8.65
C VAL A 132 -14.88 2.58 -9.11
N HIS A 133 -15.68 3.62 -9.10
CA HIS A 133 -17.10 3.61 -9.50
C HIS A 133 -17.26 4.30 -10.86
N LYS A 134 -16.95 3.58 -11.94
CA LYS A 134 -16.88 4.12 -13.30
C LYS A 134 -18.18 4.75 -13.77
N GLU A 135 -19.30 4.09 -13.52
CA GLU A 135 -20.63 4.57 -13.92
C GLU A 135 -21.06 5.83 -13.17
N SER A 136 -20.65 5.95 -11.93
CA SER A 136 -20.92 7.10 -11.06
C SER A 136 -19.85 8.19 -11.16
N GLY A 137 -18.76 7.92 -11.87
CA GLY A 137 -17.70 8.88 -12.16
C GLY A 137 -16.81 9.26 -10.96
N TYR A 138 -16.70 8.42 -9.95
CA TYR A 138 -15.84 8.70 -8.79
C TYR A 138 -14.96 7.51 -8.38
N MET A 139 -13.95 7.80 -7.58
CA MET A 139 -13.06 6.83 -6.95
C MET A 139 -12.86 7.15 -5.48
N VAL A 140 -12.55 6.12 -4.68
CA VAL A 140 -12.21 6.25 -3.26
C VAL A 140 -10.72 5.95 -3.10
N ILE A 141 -10.04 6.80 -2.36
CA ILE A 141 -8.60 6.73 -2.12
C ILE A 141 -8.34 6.63 -0.62
N GLU A 142 -7.44 5.76 -0.21
CA GLU A 142 -6.90 5.70 1.14
C GLU A 142 -5.56 6.44 1.17
N GLU A 143 -5.43 7.44 2.04
CA GLU A 143 -4.28 8.35 2.08
C GLU A 143 -3.59 8.34 3.43
N GLY A 144 -2.30 8.09 3.44
CA GLY A 144 -1.47 8.37 4.61
C GLY A 144 -1.18 9.86 4.73
N ASN A 145 -1.07 10.34 5.96
CA ASN A 145 -0.83 11.76 6.26
C ASN A 145 -1.93 12.73 5.79
N TYR A 146 -3.13 12.26 5.53
CA TYR A 146 -4.28 13.12 5.32
C TYR A 146 -4.72 13.73 6.66
N SER A 147 -4.41 15.00 6.88
CA SER A 147 -4.59 15.66 8.19
C SER A 147 -3.97 14.83 9.33
N ASN A 148 -2.71 14.41 9.14
CA ASN A 148 -1.92 13.65 10.10
C ASN A 148 -2.49 12.27 10.47
N ALA A 149 -3.28 11.66 9.58
CA ALA A 149 -3.85 10.33 9.75
C ALA A 149 -3.93 9.55 8.42
N VAL A 150 -4.20 8.26 8.52
CA VAL A 150 -4.69 7.46 7.39
C VAL A 150 -6.19 7.69 7.30
N LYS A 151 -6.67 8.14 6.14
CA LYS A 151 -8.08 8.48 5.92
C LYS A 151 -8.48 8.30 4.46
N LYS A 152 -9.77 8.08 4.28
CA LYS A 152 -10.38 8.00 2.94
C LYS A 152 -10.71 9.38 2.38
N ARG A 153 -10.54 9.50 1.07
CA ARG A 153 -10.99 10.62 0.24
C ARG A 153 -11.79 10.11 -0.94
N THR A 154 -12.83 10.83 -1.31
CA THR A 154 -13.56 10.60 -2.56
C THR A 154 -13.24 11.69 -3.56
N LEU A 155 -12.90 11.32 -4.79
CA LEU A 155 -12.63 12.22 -5.90
C LEU A 155 -13.38 11.78 -7.15
N SER A 156 -13.70 12.76 -8.00
CA SER A 156 -14.17 12.48 -9.37
C SER A 156 -13.04 11.87 -10.20
N ILE A 157 -13.37 10.88 -11.02
CA ILE A 157 -12.49 10.41 -12.09
C ILE A 157 -12.28 11.61 -13.05
N ASN A 158 -11.04 11.81 -13.50
CA ASN A 158 -10.67 13.00 -14.29
C ASN A 158 -11.00 14.32 -13.55
N GLY A 159 -10.86 14.33 -12.23
CA GLY A 159 -11.10 15.51 -11.41
C GLY A 159 -9.89 16.43 -11.34
N LYS A 160 -10.09 17.59 -10.67
CA LYS A 160 -9.03 18.53 -10.37
C LYS A 160 -7.93 17.91 -9.50
N PHE A 161 -6.74 18.50 -9.59
CA PHE A 161 -5.58 18.21 -8.76
C PHE A 161 -4.94 16.84 -9.00
N ILE A 162 -5.30 16.13 -10.05
CA ILE A 162 -4.69 14.86 -10.42
C ILE A 162 -3.38 15.13 -11.16
N ARG A 163 -2.23 14.79 -10.55
CA ARG A 163 -0.92 14.87 -11.17
C ARG A 163 -0.63 13.65 -12.06
N GLY A 164 -1.21 12.54 -11.77
CA GLY A 164 -1.04 11.28 -12.49
C GLY A 164 -1.12 10.06 -11.58
N PHE A 165 -0.79 8.89 -12.13
CA PHE A 165 -0.96 7.61 -11.46
C PHE A 165 0.30 6.75 -11.53
N ILE A 166 0.51 5.94 -10.50
CA ILE A 166 1.45 4.82 -10.54
C ILE A 166 0.63 3.55 -10.72
N THR A 167 0.93 2.81 -11.77
CA THR A 167 0.19 1.62 -12.21
C THR A 167 1.10 0.38 -12.17
N PRO A 168 1.34 -0.21 -11.00
CA PRO A 168 2.21 -1.37 -10.89
C PRO A 168 1.72 -2.55 -11.72
N LYS A 169 2.64 -3.34 -12.25
CA LYS A 169 2.33 -4.54 -13.05
C LYS A 169 2.03 -5.71 -12.13
N TYR A 170 0.81 -5.78 -11.63
CA TYR A 170 0.35 -6.90 -10.81
C TYR A 170 0.12 -8.17 -11.65
N ASP A 171 0.13 -9.33 -10.98
CA ASP A 171 -0.16 -10.64 -11.61
C ASP A 171 -1.69 -10.90 -11.68
N ASP A 172 -2.46 -9.93 -12.10
CA ASP A 172 -3.93 -9.83 -11.97
C ASP A 172 -4.77 -10.82 -12.77
N ASN A 173 -4.20 -11.89 -13.26
CA ASN A 173 -5.00 -12.93 -13.92
C ASN A 173 -5.78 -13.82 -12.93
N THR A 174 -5.80 -13.48 -11.65
CA THR A 174 -6.54 -14.24 -10.63
C THR A 174 -7.45 -13.32 -9.83
N VAL A 175 -8.74 -13.50 -9.98
CA VAL A 175 -9.83 -12.91 -9.16
C VAL A 175 -9.79 -13.39 -7.69
N ALA A 176 -8.80 -14.17 -7.29
CA ALA A 176 -8.57 -14.58 -5.92
C ALA A 176 -7.41 -13.77 -5.34
N ALA A 177 -7.60 -13.16 -4.18
CA ALA A 177 -6.51 -12.54 -3.42
C ALA A 177 -5.32 -13.52 -3.34
N PRO A 178 -4.15 -13.24 -3.94
CA PRO A 178 -3.03 -14.17 -3.91
C PRO A 178 -2.55 -14.30 -2.48
N GLY A 179 -2.47 -15.52 -2.04
CA GLY A 179 -2.13 -15.84 -0.66
C GLY A 179 -3.30 -16.41 0.14
N LEU A 180 -4.55 -16.07 -0.17
CA LEU A 180 -5.70 -16.70 0.46
C LEU A 180 -5.90 -18.09 -0.16
N SER A 181 -5.72 -19.14 0.61
CA SER A 181 -6.00 -20.52 0.19
C SER A 181 -6.56 -21.33 1.36
N LYS A 182 -7.38 -22.32 1.03
CA LYS A 182 -7.86 -23.31 2.01
C LYS A 182 -6.71 -24.21 2.45
N GLY A 183 -6.79 -24.71 3.67
CA GLY A 183 -5.86 -25.74 4.16
C GLY A 183 -4.52 -25.24 4.71
N LYS A 184 -4.32 -23.94 4.87
CA LYS A 184 -3.19 -23.40 5.62
C LYS A 184 -3.38 -23.62 7.12
N ASP A 185 -2.29 -23.73 7.85
CA ASP A 185 -2.35 -23.74 9.32
C ASP A 185 -2.78 -22.37 9.87
N ILE A 186 -3.44 -22.37 11.01
CA ILE A 186 -4.01 -21.16 11.64
C ILE A 186 -2.96 -20.10 11.95
N LYS A 187 -1.73 -20.50 12.26
CA LYS A 187 -0.64 -19.58 12.56
C LYS A 187 -0.21 -18.81 11.29
N THR A 188 -0.12 -19.49 10.15
CA THR A 188 0.15 -18.87 8.86
C THR A 188 -0.96 -17.88 8.50
N VAL A 189 -2.23 -18.27 8.66
CA VAL A 189 -3.39 -17.39 8.39
C VAL A 189 -3.39 -16.18 9.34
N ALA A 190 -3.04 -16.38 10.62
CA ALA A 190 -2.93 -15.29 11.58
C ALA A 190 -1.83 -14.26 11.18
N HIS A 191 -0.69 -14.73 10.69
CA HIS A 191 0.35 -13.85 10.13
C HIS A 191 -0.16 -13.07 8.92
N GLU A 192 -0.87 -13.72 8.01
CA GLU A 192 -1.50 -13.08 6.85
C GLU A 192 -2.55 -12.03 7.27
N VAL A 193 -3.30 -12.30 8.34
CA VAL A 193 -4.22 -11.32 8.95
C VAL A 193 -3.47 -10.10 9.50
N ILE A 194 -2.34 -10.32 10.18
CA ILE A 194 -1.52 -9.23 10.75
C ILE A 194 -0.96 -8.33 9.65
N VAL A 195 -0.55 -8.89 8.52
CA VAL A 195 -0.06 -8.10 7.37
C VAL A 195 -1.18 -7.59 6.46
N GLY A 196 -2.46 -7.80 6.81
CA GLY A 196 -3.61 -7.20 6.13
C GLY A 196 -4.16 -7.97 4.94
N LEU A 197 -3.63 -9.14 4.59
CA LEU A 197 -4.07 -9.91 3.40
C LEU A 197 -5.54 -10.35 3.46
N TRP A 198 -6.11 -10.45 4.65
CA TRP A 198 -7.50 -10.88 4.90
C TRP A 198 -8.47 -9.71 5.10
N GLY A 199 -8.04 -8.44 4.83
CA GLY A 199 -8.87 -7.27 5.05
C GLY A 199 -9.12 -6.95 6.54
N SER A 200 -10.16 -6.19 6.84
CA SER A 200 -10.51 -5.76 8.20
C SER A 200 -12.02 -5.89 8.48
N GLY A 201 -12.38 -5.85 9.76
CA GLY A 201 -13.79 -5.86 10.20
C GLY A 201 -14.61 -7.03 9.67
N GLU A 202 -15.82 -6.76 9.22
CA GLU A 202 -16.75 -7.78 8.70
C GLU A 202 -16.26 -8.42 7.39
N ASN A 203 -15.50 -7.68 6.57
CA ASN A 203 -14.91 -8.23 5.34
C ASN A 203 -13.91 -9.35 5.67
N ARG A 204 -13.04 -9.15 6.66
CA ARG A 204 -12.13 -10.21 7.15
C ARG A 204 -12.88 -11.44 7.59
N LYS A 205 -13.93 -11.26 8.39
CA LYS A 205 -14.76 -12.34 8.91
C LYS A 205 -15.39 -13.15 7.78
N LYS A 206 -15.94 -12.45 6.77
CA LYS A 206 -16.51 -13.06 5.57
C LYS A 206 -15.48 -13.87 4.80
N LEU A 207 -14.32 -13.27 4.49
CA LEU A 207 -13.24 -13.94 3.75
C LEU A 207 -12.73 -15.18 4.48
N LEU A 208 -12.42 -15.09 5.76
CA LEU A 208 -11.97 -16.26 6.55
C LEU A 208 -13.01 -17.38 6.49
N THR A 209 -14.30 -17.09 6.64
CA THR A 209 -15.38 -18.06 6.57
C THR A 209 -15.48 -18.71 5.18
N GLU A 210 -15.43 -17.91 4.10
CA GLU A 210 -15.45 -18.40 2.71
C GLU A 210 -14.31 -19.37 2.39
N TYR A 211 -13.14 -19.12 3.00
CA TYR A 211 -11.97 -19.98 2.85
C TYR A 211 -11.91 -21.12 3.87
N GLY A 212 -12.95 -21.29 4.70
CA GLY A 212 -13.11 -22.41 5.63
C GLY A 212 -12.33 -22.27 6.94
N TYR A 213 -11.97 -21.04 7.32
CA TYR A 213 -11.32 -20.74 8.60
C TYR A 213 -12.30 -20.21 9.63
N SER A 214 -12.11 -20.61 10.89
CA SER A 214 -12.83 -20.03 12.02
C SER A 214 -12.25 -18.65 12.35
N TYR A 215 -13.08 -17.60 12.21
CA TYR A 215 -12.64 -16.25 12.59
C TYR A 215 -12.14 -16.16 14.02
N SER A 216 -12.81 -16.81 14.97
CA SER A 216 -12.44 -16.80 16.38
C SER A 216 -11.08 -17.45 16.63
N GLU A 217 -10.79 -18.57 15.98
CA GLU A 217 -9.50 -19.28 16.12
C GLU A 217 -8.35 -18.46 15.52
N VAL A 218 -8.56 -17.91 14.32
CA VAL A 218 -7.58 -17.03 13.67
C VAL A 218 -7.33 -15.79 14.53
N GLN A 219 -8.39 -15.12 15.02
CA GLN A 219 -8.24 -13.93 15.85
C GLN A 219 -7.57 -14.23 17.20
N SER A 220 -7.84 -15.38 17.80
CA SER A 220 -7.13 -15.84 19.00
C SER A 220 -5.64 -16.01 18.73
N MET A 221 -5.27 -16.62 17.61
CA MET A 221 -3.87 -16.77 17.20
C MET A 221 -3.20 -15.42 16.91
N VAL A 222 -3.90 -14.49 16.22
CA VAL A 222 -3.43 -13.13 15.99
C VAL A 222 -3.06 -12.44 17.31
N ASN A 223 -3.91 -12.57 18.32
CA ASN A 223 -3.69 -11.96 19.64
C ASN A 223 -2.53 -12.60 20.43
N GLN A 224 -2.16 -13.83 20.12
CA GLN A 224 -1.04 -14.56 20.75
C GLN A 224 0.30 -14.29 20.06
N ILE A 225 0.30 -13.83 18.81
CA ILE A 225 1.53 -13.47 18.10
C ILE A 225 2.03 -12.15 18.64
N PRO A 226 3.20 -12.11 19.31
CA PRO A 226 3.76 -10.84 19.74
C PRO A 226 3.92 -9.93 18.53
N VAL A 227 3.44 -8.70 18.62
CA VAL A 227 3.66 -7.65 17.61
C VAL A 227 5.11 -7.15 17.74
N SER A 228 6.04 -8.09 17.78
CA SER A 228 7.45 -7.81 17.62
C SER A 228 7.81 -8.24 16.20
N TYR A 229 8.33 -7.34 15.47
CA TYR A 229 8.77 -7.28 14.08
C TYR A 229 9.61 -8.48 13.58
N THR A 230 9.05 -9.69 13.57
CA THR A 230 9.74 -10.90 13.10
C THR A 230 9.30 -11.37 11.70
N HIS A 231 8.46 -10.63 11.00
CA HIS A 231 7.86 -11.09 9.74
C HIS A 231 8.76 -11.05 8.51
N LEU A 232 9.95 -10.46 8.60
CA LEU A 232 10.88 -10.40 7.47
C LEU A 232 11.71 -11.68 7.25
N ARG A 233 11.59 -12.70 8.11
CA ARG A 233 12.42 -13.91 8.02
C ARG A 233 11.82 -15.12 7.30
N ALA A 234 10.57 -15.08 6.84
CA ALA A 234 9.89 -16.29 6.39
C ALA A 234 10.14 -16.69 4.92
N HIS A 235 10.85 -15.91 4.11
CA HIS A 235 11.06 -16.22 2.70
C HIS A 235 12.48 -15.87 2.21
N GLU A 236 13.51 -16.42 2.87
CA GLU A 236 14.83 -16.49 2.27
C GLU A 236 14.91 -17.66 1.26
N THR A 237 14.49 -17.42 0.04
CA THR A 237 15.09 -18.12 -1.09
C THR A 237 16.03 -17.13 -1.79
N LYS A 238 17.31 -17.51 -1.87
CA LYS A 238 18.43 -16.74 -2.43
C LYS A 238 18.33 -16.51 -3.94
N ALA A 239 17.28 -15.89 -4.44
CA ALA A 239 17.21 -15.52 -5.85
C ALA A 239 16.51 -14.17 -6.00
N ASN A 240 17.28 -13.19 -6.49
CA ASN A 240 16.83 -11.86 -6.93
C ASN A 240 16.35 -10.90 -5.84
N ILE A 241 17.22 -10.53 -4.91
CA ILE A 241 17.06 -9.30 -4.12
C ILE A 241 17.56 -8.15 -5.00
N VAL A 242 16.64 -7.32 -5.49
CA VAL A 242 16.96 -6.04 -6.15
C VAL A 242 16.86 -4.96 -5.06
N CYS A 243 18.01 -4.56 -4.55
CA CYS A 243 18.16 -3.38 -3.70
C CYS A 243 18.87 -2.26 -4.44
#